data_02ec933a5cf47274ac6eb956d27f51ff
#
_entry.id   02ec933a5cf47274ac6eb956d27f51ff
#
_cell.length_a   1.000
_cell.length_b   1.000
_cell.length_c   1.000
_cell.angle_alpha   90.00
_cell.angle_beta   90.00
_cell.angle_gamma   90.00
#
_symmetry.space_group_name_H-M   'P 1'
#
loop_
_entity.id
_entity.type
_entity.pdbx_description
1 polymer ?
#
loop_
_entity_poly.entity_id
_entity_poly.type
_entity_poly.pdbx_seq_one_letter_code
_entity_poly.pdbx_strand_id
1 'polypeptide(L)'
;IPRRDVLQLALMSSDNRAAAALGRTYPGGFLAFKAAVRRKIASLGMHNTQIEEPTGLSPNNRSNGSDLVKMARAAAAYPEISELTTDAKNIININGRGVEYRNTNRLVGANGWDIGLSKTGYTQEAGRCLIMSITTAGKKATMVLLNASASSARILDALNVRRYLAGEEAPVARIAKAARSSRIMKAGSRAPRFAASSASPRIKSASGRVVLVKTKAGTRSKAKVVATKKKVVVVRKRRN
;
A
#
# COMPACT_ATOMS: atom_id res chain seq x y z
N ILE A 1 21.03 -0.40 -19.43
CA ILE A 1 21.24 -0.47 -17.97
C ILE A 1 21.13 -1.91 -17.48
N PRO A 2 21.95 -2.31 -16.48
CA PRO A 2 21.89 -3.66 -15.89
C PRO A 2 20.49 -4.01 -15.38
N ARG A 3 20.12 -5.30 -15.45
CA ARG A 3 18.79 -5.76 -15.00
C ARG A 3 18.53 -5.48 -13.52
N ARG A 4 19.57 -5.54 -12.66
CA ARG A 4 19.48 -5.18 -11.25
C ARG A 4 19.03 -3.71 -11.07
N ASP A 5 19.59 -2.79 -11.84
CA ASP A 5 19.22 -1.37 -11.78
C ASP A 5 17.78 -1.14 -12.26
N VAL A 6 17.33 -1.91 -13.27
CA VAL A 6 15.92 -1.87 -13.71
C VAL A 6 15.00 -2.38 -12.60
N LEU A 7 15.37 -3.46 -11.90
CA LEU A 7 14.64 -3.93 -10.71
C LEU A 7 14.60 -2.87 -9.62
N GLN A 8 15.72 -2.21 -9.35
CA GLN A 8 15.79 -1.15 -8.34
C GLN A 8 14.90 0.03 -8.69
N LEU A 9 14.90 0.49 -9.92
CA LEU A 9 14.00 1.53 -10.39
C LEU A 9 12.52 1.16 -10.18
N ALA A 10 12.15 -0.06 -10.53
CA ALA A 10 10.78 -0.54 -10.38
C ALA A 10 10.36 -0.71 -8.91
N LEU A 11 11.24 -1.23 -8.06
CA LEU A 11 10.93 -1.58 -6.68
C LEU A 11 11.07 -0.38 -5.72
N MET A 12 12.16 0.37 -5.81
CA MET A 12 12.45 1.51 -4.94
C MET A 12 11.68 2.77 -5.38
N SER A 13 11.84 3.15 -6.65
CA SER A 13 11.29 4.41 -7.17
C SER A 13 9.94 4.27 -7.85
N SER A 14 9.43 3.03 -7.98
CA SER A 14 8.14 2.75 -8.63
C SER A 14 8.10 3.23 -10.09
N ASP A 15 9.23 3.14 -10.83
CA ASP A 15 9.28 3.54 -12.23
C ASP A 15 8.49 2.56 -13.09
N ASN A 16 7.44 3.05 -13.75
CA ASN A 16 6.53 2.24 -14.57
C ASN A 16 7.20 1.72 -15.85
N ARG A 17 8.17 2.47 -16.40
CA ARG A 17 8.92 2.05 -17.60
C ARG A 17 9.85 0.89 -17.26
N ALA A 18 10.46 0.94 -16.08
CA ALA A 18 11.28 -0.16 -15.57
C ALA A 18 10.43 -1.41 -15.32
N ALA A 19 9.28 -1.29 -14.67
CA ALA A 19 8.36 -2.40 -14.47
C ALA A 19 7.88 -3.01 -15.80
N ALA A 20 7.50 -2.16 -16.78
CA ALA A 20 7.11 -2.60 -18.11
C ALA A 20 8.26 -3.30 -18.84
N ALA A 21 9.50 -2.79 -18.72
CA ALA A 21 10.69 -3.40 -19.32
C ALA A 21 10.95 -4.81 -18.75
N LEU A 22 10.85 -4.98 -17.44
CA LEU A 22 10.98 -6.29 -16.78
C LEU A 22 9.97 -7.31 -17.30
N GLY A 23 8.72 -6.89 -17.51
CA GLY A 23 7.70 -7.77 -18.10
C GLY A 23 7.98 -8.13 -19.56
N ARG A 24 8.42 -7.15 -20.38
CA ARG A 24 8.73 -7.38 -21.80
C ARG A 24 9.97 -8.25 -22.02
N THR A 25 10.97 -8.10 -21.16
CA THR A 25 12.25 -8.82 -21.25
C THR A 25 12.30 -10.10 -20.42
N TYR A 26 11.14 -10.57 -19.97
CA TYR A 26 11.03 -11.84 -19.29
C TYR A 26 11.39 -12.99 -20.26
N PRO A 27 12.09 -14.05 -19.83
CA PRO A 27 12.36 -15.21 -20.69
C PRO A 27 11.06 -15.79 -21.28
N GLY A 28 10.99 -15.88 -22.59
CA GLY A 28 9.78 -16.24 -23.33
C GLY A 28 8.80 -15.08 -23.57
N GLY A 29 9.20 -13.84 -23.23
CA GLY A 29 8.45 -12.62 -23.53
C GLY A 29 7.28 -12.33 -22.60
N PHE A 30 6.47 -11.34 -22.98
CA PHE A 30 5.40 -10.83 -22.13
C PHE A 30 4.29 -11.84 -21.82
N LEU A 31 3.98 -12.74 -22.76
CA LEU A 31 2.98 -13.80 -22.53
C LEU A 31 3.47 -14.80 -21.47
N ALA A 32 4.75 -15.20 -21.55
CA ALA A 32 5.36 -16.07 -20.55
C ALA A 32 5.40 -15.39 -19.17
N PHE A 33 5.71 -14.10 -19.12
CA PHE A 33 5.62 -13.30 -17.91
C PHE A 33 4.21 -13.35 -17.29
N LYS A 34 3.17 -13.06 -18.07
CA LYS A 34 1.77 -13.13 -17.60
C LYS A 34 1.41 -14.51 -17.06
N ALA A 35 1.83 -15.56 -17.76
CA ALA A 35 1.62 -16.94 -17.30
C ALA A 35 2.35 -17.23 -15.99
N ALA A 36 3.60 -16.76 -15.84
CA ALA A 36 4.37 -16.90 -14.58
C ALA A 36 3.71 -16.16 -13.42
N VAL A 37 3.22 -14.94 -13.64
CA VAL A 37 2.48 -14.16 -12.63
C VAL A 37 1.22 -14.90 -12.19
N ARG A 38 0.42 -15.42 -13.12
CA ARG A 38 -0.79 -16.22 -12.80
C ARG A 38 -0.46 -17.46 -11.97
N ARG A 39 0.60 -18.21 -12.35
CA ARG A 39 1.06 -19.37 -11.57
C ARG A 39 1.49 -18.97 -10.16
N LYS A 40 2.21 -17.84 -10.03
CA LYS A 40 2.64 -17.34 -8.71
C LYS A 40 1.45 -16.93 -7.85
N ILE A 41 0.47 -16.22 -8.39
CA ILE A 41 -0.78 -15.87 -7.71
C ILE A 41 -1.48 -17.13 -7.19
N ALA A 42 -1.65 -18.15 -8.04
CA ALA A 42 -2.28 -19.40 -7.67
C ALA A 42 -1.48 -20.13 -6.57
N SER A 43 -0.15 -20.24 -6.71
CA SER A 43 0.71 -20.90 -5.71
C SER A 43 0.71 -20.23 -4.34
N LEU A 44 0.40 -18.94 -4.27
CA LEU A 44 0.25 -18.20 -3.03
C LEU A 44 -1.18 -18.25 -2.46
N GLY A 45 -2.11 -18.89 -3.13
CA GLY A 45 -3.52 -18.94 -2.74
C GLY A 45 -4.17 -17.55 -2.73
N MET A 46 -3.81 -16.67 -3.68
CA MET A 46 -4.32 -15.31 -3.79
C MET A 46 -5.59 -15.29 -4.66
N HIS A 47 -6.68 -15.87 -4.15
CA HIS A 47 -7.90 -16.13 -4.91
C HIS A 47 -8.68 -14.89 -5.36
N ASN A 48 -8.40 -13.73 -4.76
CA ASN A 48 -9.06 -12.46 -5.09
C ASN A 48 -8.09 -11.48 -5.78
N THR A 49 -7.05 -12.02 -6.44
CA THR A 49 -6.02 -11.20 -7.09
C THR A 49 -5.97 -11.49 -8.57
N GLN A 50 -6.07 -10.45 -9.35
CA GLN A 50 -5.86 -10.44 -10.79
C GLN A 50 -4.81 -9.38 -11.14
N ILE A 51 -3.77 -9.80 -11.87
CA ILE A 51 -2.72 -8.90 -12.38
C ILE A 51 -2.71 -9.03 -13.90
N GLU A 52 -3.00 -7.95 -14.57
CA GLU A 52 -3.03 -7.87 -16.02
C GLU A 52 -1.67 -7.48 -16.58
N GLU A 53 -0.97 -6.55 -15.90
CA GLU A 53 0.27 -5.98 -16.37
C GLU A 53 1.18 -5.56 -15.19
N PRO A 54 2.49 -5.33 -15.42
CA PRO A 54 3.47 -5.16 -14.34
C PRO A 54 3.53 -3.76 -13.72
N THR A 55 2.95 -2.72 -14.36
CA THR A 55 3.12 -1.34 -13.89
C THR A 55 2.16 -0.97 -12.76
N GLY A 56 1.01 -1.63 -12.69
CA GLY A 56 -0.06 -1.31 -11.75
C GLY A 56 -1.00 -0.18 -12.23
N LEU A 57 -0.88 0.24 -13.50
CA LEU A 57 -1.71 1.30 -14.06
C LEU A 57 -3.06 0.79 -14.59
N SER A 58 -3.14 -0.49 -14.96
CA SER A 58 -4.40 -1.05 -15.44
C SER A 58 -5.44 -1.11 -14.31
N PRO A 59 -6.67 -0.63 -14.54
CA PRO A 59 -7.77 -0.78 -13.59
C PRO A 59 -8.19 -2.25 -13.38
N ASN A 60 -7.72 -3.16 -14.23
CA ASN A 60 -7.93 -4.59 -14.10
C ASN A 60 -6.93 -5.26 -13.15
N ASN A 61 -5.88 -4.56 -12.70
CA ASN A 61 -5.05 -5.00 -11.61
C ASN A 61 -5.82 -4.87 -10.30
N ARG A 62 -6.30 -5.98 -9.76
CA ARG A 62 -7.16 -6.02 -8.56
C ARG A 62 -6.63 -7.00 -7.54
N SER A 63 -6.74 -6.62 -6.26
CA SER A 63 -6.40 -7.48 -5.14
C SER A 63 -7.17 -7.04 -3.88
N ASN A 64 -6.95 -7.76 -2.79
CA ASN A 64 -7.41 -7.39 -1.46
C ASN A 64 -6.26 -7.44 -0.45
N GLY A 65 -6.48 -6.87 0.74
CA GLY A 65 -5.44 -6.79 1.75
C GLY A 65 -4.91 -8.15 2.21
N SER A 66 -5.75 -9.18 2.27
CA SER A 66 -5.33 -10.53 2.68
C SER A 66 -4.36 -11.16 1.68
N ASP A 67 -4.68 -11.07 0.39
CA ASP A 67 -3.84 -11.60 -0.67
C ASP A 67 -2.53 -10.81 -0.80
N LEU A 68 -2.59 -9.48 -0.67
CA LEU A 68 -1.39 -8.63 -0.68
C LEU A 68 -0.45 -8.93 0.49
N VAL A 69 -0.97 -9.34 1.64
CA VAL A 69 -0.12 -9.83 2.74
C VAL A 69 0.59 -11.13 2.37
N LYS A 70 -0.10 -12.08 1.70
CA LYS A 70 0.54 -13.32 1.22
C LYS A 70 1.67 -13.00 0.24
N MET A 71 1.42 -12.09 -0.70
CA MET A 71 2.42 -11.62 -1.67
C MET A 71 3.61 -10.96 -0.97
N ALA A 72 3.37 -10.03 -0.06
CA ALA A 72 4.44 -9.32 0.65
C ALA A 72 5.33 -10.28 1.47
N ARG A 73 4.72 -11.30 2.10
CA ARG A 73 5.47 -12.32 2.84
C ARG A 73 6.29 -13.21 1.93
N ALA A 74 5.76 -13.58 0.78
CA ALA A 74 6.52 -14.32 -0.22
C ALA A 74 7.66 -13.48 -0.79
N ALA A 75 7.43 -12.19 -1.05
CA ALA A 75 8.45 -11.26 -1.53
C ALA A 75 9.59 -11.07 -0.49
N ALA A 76 9.26 -10.94 0.79
CA ALA A 76 10.24 -10.80 1.87
C ALA A 76 11.12 -12.04 2.08
N ALA A 77 10.80 -13.18 1.46
CA ALA A 77 11.67 -14.36 1.45
C ALA A 77 12.83 -14.24 0.44
N TYR A 78 12.81 -13.23 -0.43
CA TYR A 78 13.88 -12.95 -1.39
C TYR A 78 14.72 -11.79 -0.86
N PRO A 79 15.99 -12.03 -0.45
CA PRO A 79 16.84 -10.97 0.11
C PRO A 79 17.01 -9.77 -0.84
N GLU A 80 17.17 -10.05 -2.13
CA GLU A 80 17.29 -9.00 -3.16
C GLU A 80 16.07 -8.08 -3.21
N ILE A 81 14.84 -8.62 -3.11
CA ILE A 81 13.63 -7.78 -3.09
C ILE A 81 13.58 -6.94 -1.81
N SER A 82 13.95 -7.52 -0.68
CA SER A 82 14.01 -6.81 0.60
C SER A 82 15.00 -5.64 0.52
N GLU A 83 16.21 -5.89 0.06
CA GLU A 83 17.26 -4.89 -0.16
C GLU A 83 16.76 -3.76 -1.07
N LEU A 84 16.36 -4.08 -2.30
CA LEU A 84 15.96 -3.08 -3.30
C LEU A 84 14.73 -2.26 -2.88
N THR A 85 13.86 -2.79 -2.03
CA THR A 85 12.68 -2.07 -1.55
C THR A 85 12.93 -1.21 -0.31
N THR A 86 14.07 -1.40 0.36
CA THR A 86 14.44 -0.70 1.59
C THR A 86 15.62 0.25 1.43
N ASP A 87 16.20 0.34 0.23
CA ASP A 87 17.12 1.41 -0.09
C ASP A 87 16.43 2.77 -0.05
N ALA A 88 17.00 3.73 0.67
CA ALA A 88 16.45 5.09 0.75
C ALA A 88 16.69 5.88 -0.54
N LYS A 89 17.85 5.69 -1.14
CA LYS A 89 18.27 6.31 -2.42
C LYS A 89 19.37 5.49 -3.07
N ASN A 90 19.49 5.62 -4.38
CA ASN A 90 20.61 5.05 -5.14
C ASN A 90 20.92 5.91 -6.37
N ILE A 91 22.18 5.86 -6.83
CA ILE A 91 22.64 6.50 -8.07
C ILE A 91 22.74 5.44 -9.14
N ILE A 92 21.96 5.59 -10.20
CA ILE A 92 21.95 4.66 -11.33
C ILE A 92 22.57 5.34 -12.55
N ASN A 93 23.49 4.65 -13.21
CA ASN A 93 24.10 5.16 -14.43
C ASN A 93 23.14 4.97 -15.62
N ILE A 94 22.71 6.09 -16.20
CA ILE A 94 21.88 6.12 -17.40
C ILE A 94 22.66 6.82 -18.52
N ASN A 95 23.10 6.06 -19.51
CA ASN A 95 23.86 6.55 -20.66
C ASN A 95 25.11 7.38 -20.24
N GLY A 96 25.88 6.87 -19.29
CA GLY A 96 27.10 7.51 -18.82
C GLY A 96 26.87 8.61 -17.74
N ARG A 97 25.63 8.89 -17.36
CA ARG A 97 25.30 9.89 -16.35
C ARG A 97 24.73 9.22 -15.09
N GLY A 98 25.30 9.53 -13.93
CA GLY A 98 24.74 9.14 -12.63
C GLY A 98 23.48 9.94 -12.29
N VAL A 99 22.36 9.27 -12.15
CA VAL A 99 21.07 9.88 -11.77
C VAL A 99 20.65 9.35 -10.41
N GLU A 100 20.45 10.26 -9.44
CA GLU A 100 19.95 9.88 -8.11
C GLU A 100 18.44 9.57 -8.17
N TYR A 101 18.08 8.40 -7.67
CA TYR A 101 16.70 7.97 -7.45
C TYR A 101 16.45 7.77 -5.97
N ARG A 102 15.21 7.98 -5.54
CA ARG A 102 14.80 7.90 -4.13
C ARG A 102 13.64 6.94 -3.93
N ASN A 103 13.58 6.37 -2.73
CA ASN A 103 12.44 5.56 -2.33
C ASN A 103 11.16 6.40 -2.26
N THR A 104 10.08 5.85 -2.80
CA THR A 104 8.76 6.50 -2.75
C THR A 104 8.10 6.46 -1.36
N ASN A 105 8.59 5.59 -0.46
CA ASN A 105 8.19 5.56 0.93
C ASN A 105 9.17 6.35 1.80
N ARG A 106 8.77 7.53 2.26
CA ARG A 106 9.60 8.40 3.10
C ARG A 106 9.91 7.85 4.50
N LEU A 107 9.30 6.73 4.89
CA LEU A 107 9.61 6.06 6.16
C LEU A 107 10.85 5.17 6.05
N VAL A 108 11.27 4.81 4.83
CA VAL A 108 12.52 4.09 4.59
C VAL A 108 13.70 4.99 4.95
N GLY A 109 14.60 4.51 5.81
CA GLY A 109 15.71 5.28 6.34
C GLY A 109 15.33 6.32 7.40
N ALA A 110 14.06 6.45 7.78
CA ALA A 110 13.64 7.36 8.84
C ALA A 110 13.90 6.77 10.23
N ASN A 111 14.29 7.63 11.18
CA ASN A 111 14.58 7.23 12.54
C ASN A 111 13.40 6.48 13.20
N GLY A 112 13.73 5.41 13.90
CA GLY A 112 12.76 4.58 14.63
C GLY A 112 11.92 3.65 13.74
N TRP A 113 12.30 3.43 12.47
CA TRP A 113 11.69 2.46 11.58
C TRP A 113 12.69 1.36 11.21
N ASP A 114 12.35 0.12 11.54
CA ASP A 114 13.00 -1.10 11.05
C ASP A 114 12.09 -1.71 9.98
N ILE A 115 12.41 -1.46 8.72
CA ILE A 115 11.60 -1.83 7.56
C ILE A 115 12.34 -2.92 6.78
N GLY A 116 11.75 -4.11 6.70
CA GLY A 116 12.30 -5.24 5.95
C GLY A 116 11.74 -5.39 4.53
N LEU A 117 10.69 -4.65 4.19
CA LEU A 117 10.11 -4.59 2.83
C LEU A 117 9.18 -3.39 2.73
N SER A 118 9.20 -2.70 1.60
CA SER A 118 8.32 -1.55 1.36
C SER A 118 7.93 -1.42 -0.10
N LYS A 119 6.64 -1.13 -0.37
CA LYS A 119 6.18 -0.72 -1.70
C LYS A 119 4.98 0.20 -1.58
N THR A 120 5.06 1.36 -2.21
CA THR A 120 3.92 2.29 -2.35
C THR A 120 3.19 2.05 -3.67
N GLY A 121 1.94 2.51 -3.73
CA GLY A 121 1.15 2.56 -4.94
C GLY A 121 0.20 3.76 -4.93
N TYR A 122 -0.13 4.25 -6.12
CA TYR A 122 -1.16 5.27 -6.30
C TYR A 122 -1.75 5.22 -7.70
N THR A 123 -3.05 5.13 -7.77
CA THR A 123 -3.88 5.53 -8.91
C THR A 123 -5.09 6.29 -8.38
N GLN A 124 -5.86 6.92 -9.24
CA GLN A 124 -7.08 7.62 -8.80
C GLN A 124 -8.11 6.63 -8.23
N GLU A 125 -8.21 5.43 -8.82
CA GLU A 125 -9.14 4.38 -8.41
C GLU A 125 -8.73 3.71 -7.09
N ALA A 126 -7.43 3.41 -6.94
CA ALA A 126 -6.91 2.71 -5.78
C ALA A 126 -6.65 3.61 -4.58
N GLY A 127 -6.54 4.93 -4.79
CA GLY A 127 -6.05 5.84 -3.77
C GLY A 127 -4.57 5.59 -3.42
N ARG A 128 -4.09 6.15 -2.33
CA ARG A 128 -2.71 5.96 -1.89
C ARG A 128 -2.58 4.69 -1.08
N CYS A 129 -1.71 3.79 -1.54
CA CYS A 129 -1.50 2.46 -0.97
C CYS A 129 -0.07 2.31 -0.43
N LEU A 130 0.09 1.42 0.55
CA LEU A 130 1.39 1.01 1.09
C LEU A 130 1.32 -0.44 1.54
N ILE A 131 2.29 -1.21 1.11
CA ILE A 131 2.63 -2.51 1.68
C ILE A 131 3.97 -2.35 2.39
N MET A 132 4.07 -2.78 3.65
CA MET A 132 5.31 -2.65 4.41
C MET A 132 5.43 -3.76 5.46
N SER A 133 6.61 -4.35 5.56
CA SER A 133 6.98 -5.25 6.66
C SER A 133 7.91 -4.52 7.60
N ILE A 134 7.60 -4.55 8.90
CA ILE A 134 8.38 -3.85 9.94
C ILE A 134 8.68 -4.77 11.10
N THR A 135 9.77 -4.45 11.81
CA THR A 135 10.05 -4.96 13.15
C THR A 135 9.89 -3.82 14.15
N THR A 136 9.14 -4.03 15.22
CA THR A 136 9.01 -3.05 16.32
C THR A 136 8.73 -3.78 17.62
N ALA A 137 9.40 -3.37 18.72
CA ALA A 137 9.31 -4.02 20.03
C ALA A 137 9.47 -5.56 19.94
N GLY A 138 10.44 -6.05 19.15
CA GLY A 138 10.70 -7.48 18.93
C GLY A 138 9.62 -8.22 18.12
N LYS A 139 8.63 -7.52 17.60
CA LYS A 139 7.51 -8.10 16.81
C LYS A 139 7.68 -7.78 15.34
N LYS A 140 7.66 -8.83 14.48
CA LYS A 140 7.57 -8.66 13.02
C LYS A 140 6.12 -8.61 12.58
N ALA A 141 5.78 -7.61 11.76
CA ALA A 141 4.45 -7.44 11.20
C ALA A 141 4.52 -7.01 9.73
N THR A 142 3.54 -7.46 8.95
CA THR A 142 3.30 -6.95 7.59
C THR A 142 2.00 -6.18 7.60
N MET A 143 2.04 -4.94 7.13
CA MET A 143 0.87 -4.07 6.99
C MET A 143 0.54 -3.82 5.54
N VAL A 144 -0.74 -3.72 5.23
CA VAL A 144 -1.27 -3.32 3.94
C VAL A 144 -2.28 -2.19 4.18
N LEU A 145 -1.95 -1.01 3.70
CA LEU A 145 -2.78 0.19 3.78
C LEU A 145 -3.30 0.48 2.37
N LEU A 146 -4.60 0.54 2.21
CA LEU A 146 -5.25 0.74 0.92
C LEU A 146 -6.18 1.94 0.97
N ASN A 147 -6.24 2.67 -0.15
CA ASN A 147 -7.17 3.78 -0.36
C ASN A 147 -7.08 4.90 0.70
N ALA A 148 -5.87 5.29 1.06
CA ALA A 148 -5.70 6.48 1.87
C ALA A 148 -5.93 7.74 1.02
N SER A 149 -6.63 8.74 1.58
CA SER A 149 -6.97 9.99 0.89
C SER A 149 -5.75 10.88 0.62
N ALA A 150 -4.72 10.79 1.48
CA ALA A 150 -3.50 11.58 1.37
C ALA A 150 -2.27 10.78 1.79
N SER A 151 -1.07 11.21 1.35
CA SER A 151 0.19 10.60 1.80
C SER A 151 0.40 10.76 3.32
N SER A 152 0.00 11.90 3.89
CA SER A 152 0.03 12.13 5.34
C SER A 152 -0.88 11.19 6.10
N ALA A 153 -2.10 10.93 5.60
CA ALA A 153 -3.02 9.98 6.20
C ALA A 153 -2.43 8.55 6.20
N ARG A 154 -1.82 8.14 5.08
CA ARG A 154 -1.13 6.85 4.96
C ARG A 154 0.02 6.71 5.94
N ILE A 155 0.85 7.76 6.11
CA ILE A 155 1.95 7.78 7.07
C ILE A 155 1.41 7.72 8.51
N LEU A 156 0.37 8.46 8.83
CA LEU A 156 -0.27 8.42 10.15
C LEU A 156 -0.85 7.04 10.47
N ASP A 157 -1.50 6.39 9.51
CA ASP A 157 -2.00 5.03 9.67
C ASP A 157 -0.84 4.04 9.94
N ALA A 158 0.30 4.19 9.24
CA ALA A 158 1.49 3.37 9.49
C ALA A 158 2.08 3.60 10.89
N LEU A 159 2.16 4.86 11.35
CA LEU A 159 2.58 5.21 12.71
C LEU A 159 1.66 4.61 13.77
N ASN A 160 0.35 4.69 13.59
CA ASN A 160 -0.63 4.12 14.52
C ASN A 160 -0.49 2.59 14.61
N VAL A 161 -0.25 1.92 13.48
CA VAL A 161 0.03 0.48 13.46
C VAL A 161 1.31 0.17 14.22
N ARG A 162 2.40 0.93 14.03
CA ARG A 162 3.66 0.73 14.74
C ARG A 162 3.47 0.90 16.25
N ARG A 163 2.82 1.96 16.71
CA ARG A 163 2.51 2.22 18.11
C ARG A 163 1.69 1.09 18.74
N TYR A 164 0.64 0.67 18.06
CA TYR A 164 -0.17 -0.46 18.52
C TYR A 164 0.65 -1.73 18.69
N LEU A 165 1.60 -2.00 17.79
CA LEU A 165 2.51 -3.15 17.90
C LEU A 165 3.50 -3.02 19.04
N ALA A 166 3.97 -1.80 19.32
CA ALA A 166 4.85 -1.49 20.44
C ALA A 166 4.13 -1.58 21.81
N GLY A 167 2.80 -1.60 21.81
CA GLY A 167 2.01 -1.58 23.06
C GLY A 167 1.75 -0.15 23.55
N GLU A 168 2.09 0.85 22.76
CA GLU A 168 1.77 2.25 23.04
C GLU A 168 0.28 2.49 22.72
N GLU A 169 -0.41 3.29 23.52
CA GLU A 169 -1.74 3.75 23.16
C GLU A 169 -1.66 4.58 21.87
N ALA A 170 -2.43 4.17 20.86
CA ALA A 170 -2.56 4.98 19.66
C ALA A 170 -3.15 6.34 20.09
N PRO A 171 -2.51 7.47 19.71
CA PRO A 171 -3.14 8.76 19.96
C PRO A 171 -4.52 8.70 19.29
N VAL A 172 -5.54 8.97 20.08
CA VAL A 172 -6.91 9.10 19.60
C VAL A 172 -6.83 10.07 18.43
N ALA A 173 -7.03 9.56 17.21
CA ALA A 173 -7.09 10.45 16.05
C ALA A 173 -8.09 11.53 16.43
N ARG A 174 -7.64 12.76 16.63
CA ARG A 174 -8.54 13.89 16.70
C ARG A 174 -9.30 13.82 15.40
N ILE A 175 -10.51 13.28 15.49
CA ILE A 175 -11.49 13.46 14.42
C ILE A 175 -11.50 14.97 14.28
N ALA A 176 -10.87 15.47 13.20
CA ALA A 176 -11.00 16.85 12.85
C ALA A 176 -12.52 17.04 12.78
N LYS A 177 -13.09 17.64 13.83
CA LYS A 177 -14.43 18.17 13.76
C LYS A 177 -14.37 19.03 12.52
N ALA A 178 -14.98 18.55 11.44
CA ALA A 178 -15.24 19.37 10.29
C ALA A 178 -15.84 20.62 10.92
N ALA A 179 -15.09 21.71 10.87
CA ALA A 179 -15.57 22.99 11.31
C ALA A 179 -16.82 23.22 10.46
N ARG A 180 -17.97 22.94 11.02
CA ARG A 180 -19.22 23.46 10.54
C ARG A 180 -19.08 24.96 10.74
N SER A 181 -18.48 25.60 9.78
CA SER A 181 -18.66 27.01 9.52
C SER A 181 -20.14 27.17 9.19
N SER A 182 -20.96 27.24 10.25
CA SER A 182 -22.28 27.78 10.18
C SER A 182 -22.16 29.30 9.99
N ARG A 183 -21.80 29.70 8.76
CA ARG A 183 -22.18 31.03 8.31
C ARG A 183 -23.69 31.01 8.17
N ILE A 184 -24.34 31.44 9.21
CA ILE A 184 -25.70 31.94 9.16
C ILE A 184 -25.68 33.11 8.19
N MET A 185 -25.96 32.86 6.93
CA MET A 185 -26.33 33.92 6.03
C MET A 185 -27.80 34.27 6.33
N LYS A 186 -27.98 35.48 6.90
CA LYS A 186 -29.29 36.12 7.01
C LYS A 186 -29.98 36.06 5.64
N ALA A 187 -31.19 35.50 5.66
CA ALA A 187 -32.09 35.48 4.53
C ALA A 187 -32.46 36.92 4.13
N GLY A 188 -32.05 37.30 2.94
CA GLY A 188 -32.57 38.46 2.22
C GLY A 188 -33.32 37.95 1.00
N SER A 189 -34.57 38.26 0.94
CA SER A 189 -35.61 37.92 -0.04
C SER A 189 -35.20 38.11 -1.50
N ARG A 190 -35.45 37.14 -2.34
CA ARG A 190 -36.21 37.20 -3.64
C ARG A 190 -35.85 35.98 -4.52
N ALA A 191 -36.89 35.20 -4.78
CA ALA A 191 -36.84 34.18 -5.84
C ALA A 191 -36.90 34.85 -7.22
N PRO A 192 -36.43 34.19 -8.28
CA PRO A 192 -37.38 33.57 -9.19
C PRO A 192 -37.08 32.12 -9.56
N ARG A 193 -38.15 31.44 -9.88
CA ARG A 193 -38.23 30.06 -10.40
C ARG A 193 -37.57 29.95 -11.78
N PHE A 194 -36.81 28.87 -12.00
CA PHE A 194 -36.87 28.14 -13.28
C PHE A 194 -36.54 26.66 -13.02
N ALA A 195 -37.29 25.82 -13.71
CA ALA A 195 -37.32 24.37 -13.59
C ALA A 195 -36.28 23.69 -14.50
N ALA A 196 -36.04 22.45 -14.22
CA ALA A 196 -35.73 21.27 -15.05
C ALA A 196 -34.37 20.66 -14.86
N SER A 197 -34.43 19.50 -14.22
CA SER A 197 -33.98 18.13 -14.62
C SER A 197 -32.53 17.95 -15.04
N SER A 198 -31.81 17.19 -14.24
CA SER A 198 -31.24 15.88 -14.64
C SER A 198 -30.49 15.27 -13.45
N ALA A 199 -30.90 14.08 -13.10
CA ALA A 199 -30.30 13.28 -12.05
C ALA A 199 -28.99 12.69 -12.53
N SER A 200 -27.90 12.90 -11.77
CA SER A 200 -26.67 12.13 -11.89
C SER A 200 -26.48 11.31 -10.59
N PRO A 201 -26.13 10.03 -10.69
CA PRO A 201 -26.05 9.16 -9.51
C PRO A 201 -24.83 9.53 -8.65
N ARG A 202 -25.08 9.82 -7.40
CA ARG A 202 -24.06 10.00 -6.37
C ARG A 202 -23.40 8.66 -6.07
N ILE A 203 -22.16 8.48 -6.53
CA ILE A 203 -21.32 7.35 -6.10
C ILE A 203 -20.87 7.64 -4.66
N LYS A 204 -21.34 6.81 -3.73
CA LYS A 204 -20.85 6.83 -2.34
C LYS A 204 -19.41 6.33 -2.29
N SER A 205 -18.47 7.17 -1.86
CA SER A 205 -17.08 6.78 -1.64
C SER A 205 -16.98 5.72 -0.55
N ALA A 206 -16.43 4.55 -0.89
CA ALA A 206 -16.11 3.51 0.07
C ALA A 206 -14.90 3.92 0.93
N SER A 207 -15.03 3.83 2.24
CA SER A 207 -13.96 4.11 3.21
C SER A 207 -12.82 3.10 3.09
N GLY A 208 -11.57 3.58 3.11
CA GLY A 208 -10.36 2.77 3.01
C GLY A 208 -10.26 1.66 4.07
N ARG A 209 -9.64 0.56 3.71
CA ARG A 209 -9.51 -0.66 4.52
C ARG A 209 -8.07 -0.87 4.94
N VAL A 210 -7.83 -1.03 6.25
CA VAL A 210 -6.52 -1.37 6.81
C VAL A 210 -6.47 -2.87 7.10
N VAL A 211 -5.47 -3.58 6.58
CA VAL A 211 -5.22 -4.99 6.89
C VAL A 211 -3.88 -5.09 7.61
N LEU A 212 -3.91 -5.57 8.84
CA LEU A 212 -2.74 -5.79 9.68
C LEU A 212 -2.53 -7.28 9.90
N VAL A 213 -1.36 -7.80 9.57
CA VAL A 213 -0.98 -9.19 9.83
C VAL A 213 0.15 -9.23 10.85
N LYS A 214 -0.10 -9.87 11.99
CA LYS A 214 0.92 -10.16 13.00
C LYS A 214 1.50 -11.56 12.78
N THR A 215 2.83 -11.65 12.81
CA THR A 215 3.51 -12.94 12.92
C THR A 215 3.93 -13.13 14.38
N LYS A 216 3.42 -14.14 15.07
CA LYS A 216 3.76 -14.44 16.46
C LYS A 216 4.74 -15.58 16.55
N ALA A 217 5.82 -15.37 17.31
CA ALA A 217 6.50 -16.48 18.00
C ALA A 217 5.75 -16.72 19.31
N GLY A 218 5.28 -17.96 19.50
CA GLY A 218 4.64 -18.58 20.65
C GLY A 218 4.05 -17.73 21.77
N THR A 219 2.81 -17.92 22.00
CA THR A 219 1.99 -18.19 23.19
C THR A 219 0.58 -17.63 23.03
N ARG A 220 -0.40 -18.38 23.52
CA ARG A 220 -1.84 -18.09 23.43
C ARG A 220 -2.23 -16.83 24.21
N SER A 221 -2.87 -15.88 23.58
CA SER A 221 -3.84 -15.01 24.28
C SER A 221 -4.95 -14.58 23.30
N LYS A 222 -6.18 -14.61 23.80
CA LYS A 222 -7.39 -14.22 23.07
C LYS A 222 -7.37 -12.71 22.81
N ALA A 223 -7.40 -12.30 21.55
CA ALA A 223 -7.54 -10.89 21.20
C ALA A 223 -9.03 -10.56 21.01
N LYS A 224 -9.52 -9.60 21.78
CA LYS A 224 -10.85 -9.00 21.61
C LYS A 224 -10.77 -8.02 20.43
N VAL A 225 -11.62 -8.20 19.45
CA VAL A 225 -11.70 -7.29 18.29
C VAL A 225 -12.65 -6.16 18.68
N VAL A 226 -12.12 -4.95 18.77
CA VAL A 226 -12.96 -3.74 18.89
C VAL A 226 -13.16 -3.22 17.47
N ALA A 227 -14.38 -3.29 16.98
CA ALA A 227 -14.75 -2.80 15.67
C ALA A 227 -15.02 -1.30 15.72
N THR A 228 -14.07 -0.51 15.29
CA THR A 228 -14.36 0.84 14.82
C THR A 228 -14.70 0.78 13.33
N LYS A 229 -15.42 1.77 12.79
CA LYS A 229 -15.95 1.80 11.40
C LYS A 229 -14.91 1.60 10.28
N LYS A 230 -13.64 1.35 10.59
CA LYS A 230 -12.58 0.85 9.69
C LYS A 230 -12.34 -0.62 10.03
N LYS A 231 -12.64 -1.54 9.12
CA LYS A 231 -12.36 -2.97 9.34
C LYS A 231 -10.86 -3.19 9.38
N VAL A 232 -10.32 -3.50 10.56
CA VAL A 232 -8.94 -3.96 10.74
C VAL A 232 -8.95 -5.49 10.73
N VAL A 233 -8.30 -6.11 9.75
CA VAL A 233 -8.12 -7.56 9.71
C VAL A 233 -6.73 -7.88 10.25
N VAL A 234 -6.67 -8.60 11.38
CA VAL A 234 -5.43 -9.07 11.99
C VAL A 234 -5.29 -10.56 11.70
N VAL A 235 -4.32 -10.94 10.88
CA VAL A 235 -4.00 -12.35 10.59
C VAL A 235 -2.75 -12.75 11.39
N ARG A 236 -2.84 -13.85 12.14
CA ARG A 236 -1.72 -14.41 12.91
C ARG A 236 -1.19 -15.68 12.26
N LYS A 237 0.13 -15.81 12.14
CA LYS A 237 0.75 -17.06 11.69
C LYS A 237 0.93 -18.01 12.89
N ARG A 238 0.42 -19.24 12.78
CA ARG A 238 0.88 -20.36 13.63
C ARG A 238 2.23 -20.85 13.09
N ARG A 239 3.20 -21.09 13.96
CA ARG A 239 4.32 -21.96 13.63
C ARG A 239 3.88 -23.39 13.89
N ASN A 240 4.10 -24.25 12.91
CA ASN A 240 4.26 -25.67 13.18
C ASN A 240 5.61 -25.85 13.86
#